data_1a7a067de64d2bf592c4d9387f8c9775
#
_entry.id   1a7a067de64d2bf592c4d9387f8c9775
#
_cell.length_a   1.000
_cell.length_b   1.000
_cell.length_c   1.000
_cell.angle_alpha   90.00
_cell.angle_beta   90.00
_cell.angle_gamma   90.00
#
_symmetry.space_group_name_H-M   'P 1'
#
loop_
_entity.id
_entity.type
_entity.pdbx_description
1 polymer ?
#
loop_
_entity_poly.entity_id
_entity_poly.type
_entity_poly.pdbx_seq_one_letter_code
_entity_poly.pdbx_strand_id
1 'polypeptide(L)'
;LGYRVFKNIENIIREEMNNAGALEVHMPTLAPTEIFERSHRLSSFGKEMFKLSDRFDKKYALGPTHEELFTIAALNSVKSFKNLPFTMYQIQNKFRDEARPRYGLIRVREFTMKDAYSFDKDEKGLDESYDKMFNAYKIIFGRMGIDYKIVKADTGAMGGLLSEEFQAITDIGEDVVVFCDKCD
;
A
#
# COMPACT_ATOMS: atom_id res chain seq x y z
N LEU A 1 23.39 9.71 -5.62
CA LEU A 1 23.63 8.51 -4.82
C LEU A 1 22.31 7.92 -4.32
N GLY A 2 21.45 8.70 -3.64
CA GLY A 2 20.19 8.24 -3.08
C GLY A 2 19.24 7.60 -4.09
N TYR A 3 19.11 8.15 -5.29
CA TYR A 3 18.27 7.55 -6.33
C TYR A 3 18.73 6.16 -6.78
N ARG A 4 20.03 5.87 -6.74
CA ARG A 4 20.53 4.52 -7.03
C ARG A 4 20.11 3.52 -5.96
N VAL A 5 20.19 3.92 -4.68
CA VAL A 5 19.69 3.10 -3.55
C VAL A 5 18.22 2.86 -3.70
N PHE A 6 17.45 3.92 -3.98
CA PHE A 6 16.01 3.83 -4.22
C PHE A 6 15.66 2.83 -5.32
N LYS A 7 16.34 2.88 -6.47
CA LYS A 7 16.13 1.91 -7.57
C LYS A 7 16.47 0.48 -7.18
N ASN A 8 17.52 0.27 -6.36
CA ASN A 8 17.85 -1.06 -5.87
C ASN A 8 16.75 -1.60 -4.94
N ILE A 9 16.20 -0.75 -4.06
CA ILE A 9 15.06 -1.09 -3.21
C ILE A 9 13.85 -1.48 -4.06
N GLU A 10 13.48 -0.67 -5.05
CA GLU A 10 12.39 -1.00 -5.98
C GLU A 10 12.61 -2.34 -6.67
N ASN A 11 13.83 -2.66 -7.09
CA ASN A 11 14.15 -3.91 -7.77
C ASN A 11 13.98 -5.11 -6.82
N ILE A 12 14.47 -5.02 -5.57
CA ILE A 12 14.27 -6.06 -4.55
C ILE A 12 12.78 -6.32 -4.34
N ILE A 13 11.99 -5.25 -4.17
CA ILE A 13 10.55 -5.36 -3.99
C ILE A 13 9.89 -6.02 -5.21
N ARG A 14 10.23 -5.57 -6.41
CA ARG A 14 9.66 -6.09 -7.67
C ARG A 14 9.95 -7.58 -7.85
N GLU A 15 11.18 -8.00 -7.59
CA GLU A 15 11.58 -9.41 -7.68
C GLU A 15 10.74 -10.27 -6.73
N GLU A 16 10.61 -9.88 -5.47
CA GLU A 16 9.88 -10.69 -4.49
C GLU A 16 8.36 -10.66 -4.71
N MET A 17 7.80 -9.55 -5.17
CA MET A 17 6.39 -9.50 -5.56
C MET A 17 6.10 -10.42 -6.76
N ASN A 18 6.99 -10.43 -7.75
CA ASN A 18 6.87 -11.35 -8.91
C ASN A 18 7.05 -12.81 -8.48
N ASN A 19 8.00 -13.10 -7.58
CA ASN A 19 8.21 -14.45 -7.03
C ASN A 19 6.98 -14.93 -6.23
N ALA A 20 6.26 -14.03 -5.57
CA ALA A 20 4.99 -14.31 -4.89
C ALA A 20 3.82 -14.51 -5.86
N GLY A 21 4.03 -14.35 -7.18
CA GLY A 21 3.02 -14.51 -8.22
C GLY A 21 2.10 -13.30 -8.43
N ALA A 22 2.46 -12.15 -7.89
CA ALA A 22 1.70 -10.92 -8.10
C ALA A 22 2.01 -10.29 -9.47
N LEU A 23 1.01 -9.67 -10.09
CA LEU A 23 1.11 -9.03 -11.40
C LEU A 23 1.40 -7.53 -11.24
N GLU A 24 2.50 -7.05 -11.82
CA GLU A 24 2.79 -5.62 -11.82
C GLU A 24 1.86 -4.87 -12.78
N VAL A 25 1.25 -3.80 -12.28
CA VAL A 25 0.39 -2.90 -13.05
C VAL A 25 0.75 -1.46 -12.72
N HIS A 26 0.20 -0.51 -13.46
CA HIS A 26 0.40 0.91 -13.19
C HIS A 26 -0.93 1.66 -13.36
N MET A 27 -1.51 2.10 -12.25
CA MET A 27 -2.79 2.81 -12.24
C MET A 27 -2.57 4.32 -12.38
N PRO A 28 -3.57 5.08 -12.89
CA PRO A 28 -3.51 6.53 -12.92
C PRO A 28 -3.36 7.12 -11.50
N THR A 29 -2.49 8.10 -11.33
CA THR A 29 -2.36 8.85 -10.08
C THR A 29 -3.49 9.85 -9.89
N LEU A 30 -3.90 10.49 -11.01
CA LEU A 30 -5.02 11.43 -11.05
C LEU A 30 -6.30 10.66 -11.32
N ALA A 31 -7.25 10.73 -10.43
CA ALA A 31 -8.52 10.01 -10.54
C ALA A 31 -9.72 10.92 -10.27
N PRO A 32 -10.86 10.70 -10.94
CA PRO A 32 -12.10 11.42 -10.65
C PRO A 32 -12.53 11.20 -9.20
N THR A 33 -13.04 12.26 -8.54
CA THR A 33 -13.49 12.15 -7.13
C THR A 33 -14.65 11.19 -6.93
N GLU A 34 -15.46 10.96 -7.97
CA GLU A 34 -16.64 10.09 -7.91
C GLU A 34 -16.29 8.65 -7.49
N ILE A 35 -15.10 8.16 -7.84
CA ILE A 35 -14.70 6.80 -7.43
C ILE A 35 -14.43 6.72 -5.92
N PHE A 36 -13.89 7.78 -5.32
CA PHE A 36 -13.67 7.88 -3.87
C PHE A 36 -14.97 8.21 -3.11
N GLU A 37 -15.92 8.87 -3.75
CA GLU A 37 -17.27 9.08 -3.20
C GLU A 37 -18.01 7.75 -3.05
N ARG A 38 -17.95 6.89 -4.08
CA ARG A 38 -18.57 5.56 -4.06
C ARG A 38 -18.06 4.65 -2.94
N SER A 39 -16.81 4.76 -2.57
CA SER A 39 -16.19 4.02 -1.45
C SER A 39 -16.32 4.74 -0.11
N HIS A 40 -16.92 5.92 -0.08
CA HIS A 40 -16.98 6.82 1.08
C HIS A 40 -15.61 7.32 1.56
N ARG A 41 -14.54 7.04 0.82
CA ARG A 41 -13.17 7.39 1.21
C ARG A 41 -12.83 8.86 0.95
N LEU A 42 -13.57 9.55 0.08
CA LEU A 42 -13.42 10.99 -0.10
C LEU A 42 -13.65 11.77 1.21
N SER A 43 -14.59 11.30 2.05
CA SER A 43 -14.90 11.89 3.35
C SER A 43 -13.96 11.38 4.45
N SER A 44 -13.62 10.10 4.47
CA SER A 44 -12.76 9.53 5.51
C SER A 44 -11.32 10.03 5.44
N PHE A 45 -10.74 10.21 4.25
CA PHE A 45 -9.45 10.88 4.08
C PHE A 45 -9.53 12.40 4.30
N GLY A 46 -10.69 13.01 4.09
CA GLY A 46 -10.97 14.40 4.41
C GLY A 46 -9.96 15.38 3.81
N LYS A 47 -9.16 16.02 4.68
CA LYS A 47 -8.14 17.00 4.30
C LYS A 47 -6.82 16.39 3.83
N GLU A 48 -6.58 15.13 4.10
CA GLU A 48 -5.35 14.45 3.69
C GLU A 48 -5.32 14.12 2.19
N MET A 49 -6.47 14.17 1.52
CA MET A 49 -6.56 13.95 0.09
C MET A 49 -6.37 15.24 -0.68
N PHE A 50 -5.37 15.30 -1.56
CA PHE A 50 -5.22 16.39 -2.51
C PHE A 50 -6.35 16.37 -3.52
N LYS A 51 -7.15 17.46 -3.56
CA LYS A 51 -8.28 17.64 -4.45
C LYS A 51 -8.00 18.79 -5.40
N LEU A 52 -8.34 18.64 -6.66
CA LEU A 52 -8.14 19.64 -7.70
C LEU A 52 -9.30 19.66 -8.68
N SER A 53 -9.35 20.69 -9.50
CA SER A 53 -10.33 20.81 -10.58
C SER A 53 -9.60 21.02 -11.90
N ASP A 54 -10.14 20.45 -12.98
CA ASP A 54 -9.67 20.79 -14.30
C ASP A 54 -10.23 22.14 -14.78
N ARG A 55 -9.89 22.54 -16.01
CA ARG A 55 -10.36 23.79 -16.63
C ARG A 55 -11.87 23.84 -16.87
N PHE A 56 -12.59 22.73 -16.70
CA PHE A 56 -14.04 22.61 -16.85
C PHE A 56 -14.72 22.36 -15.51
N ASP A 57 -14.04 22.64 -14.39
CA ASP A 57 -14.51 22.45 -13.02
C ASP A 57 -14.82 21.00 -12.62
N LYS A 58 -14.38 20.03 -13.43
CA LYS A 58 -14.47 18.64 -13.07
C LYS A 58 -13.51 18.31 -11.92
N LYS A 59 -13.98 17.57 -10.92
CA LYS A 59 -13.24 17.29 -9.69
C LYS A 59 -12.39 16.02 -9.82
N TYR A 60 -11.17 16.13 -9.35
CA TYR A 60 -10.17 15.06 -9.31
C TYR A 60 -9.50 15.01 -7.95
N ALA A 61 -8.87 13.88 -7.66
CA ALA A 61 -7.98 13.71 -6.52
C ALA A 61 -6.69 13.02 -6.95
N LEU A 62 -5.60 13.32 -6.25
CA LEU A 62 -4.38 12.55 -6.34
C LEU A 62 -4.47 11.36 -5.38
N GLY A 63 -4.19 10.16 -5.87
CA GLY A 63 -4.36 8.92 -5.10
C GLY A 63 -3.50 8.86 -3.86
N PRO A 64 -4.09 8.83 -2.64
CA PRO A 64 -3.35 8.54 -1.40
C PRO A 64 -3.03 7.06 -1.27
N THR A 65 -3.81 6.23 -1.92
CA THR A 65 -3.73 4.78 -2.12
C THR A 65 -4.68 4.41 -3.26
N HIS A 66 -4.75 3.17 -3.73
CA HIS A 66 -5.42 2.85 -5.02
C HIS A 66 -6.44 1.71 -4.95
N GLU A 67 -7.02 1.39 -3.81
CA GLU A 67 -8.00 0.32 -3.65
C GLU A 67 -9.14 0.41 -4.68
N GLU A 68 -9.67 1.61 -4.88
CA GLU A 68 -10.78 1.86 -5.81
C GLU A 68 -10.41 1.52 -7.25
N LEU A 69 -9.24 2.00 -7.69
CA LEU A 69 -8.78 1.78 -9.07
C LEU A 69 -8.46 0.32 -9.34
N PHE A 70 -7.83 -0.38 -8.38
CA PHE A 70 -7.58 -1.81 -8.48
C PHE A 70 -8.88 -2.62 -8.48
N THR A 71 -9.85 -2.23 -7.67
CA THR A 71 -11.18 -2.86 -7.65
C THR A 71 -11.89 -2.67 -9.01
N ILE A 72 -11.84 -1.47 -9.60
CA ILE A 72 -12.41 -1.21 -10.93
C ILE A 72 -11.69 -2.06 -12.00
N ALA A 73 -10.38 -2.15 -11.95
CA ALA A 73 -9.61 -2.99 -12.88
C ALA A 73 -9.98 -4.47 -12.73
N ALA A 74 -10.10 -4.97 -11.51
CA ALA A 74 -10.55 -6.33 -11.21
C ALA A 74 -11.97 -6.59 -11.74
N LEU A 75 -12.93 -5.70 -11.48
CA LEU A 75 -14.30 -5.80 -11.96
C LEU A 75 -14.38 -5.87 -13.50
N ASN A 76 -13.52 -5.13 -14.20
CA ASN A 76 -13.47 -5.15 -15.66
C ASN A 76 -12.81 -6.43 -16.23
N SER A 77 -11.92 -7.05 -15.48
CA SER A 77 -11.10 -8.18 -15.91
C SER A 77 -11.70 -9.53 -15.53
N VAL A 78 -12.31 -9.63 -14.33
CA VAL A 78 -12.90 -10.88 -13.81
C VAL A 78 -14.25 -11.14 -14.47
N LYS A 79 -14.32 -12.22 -15.24
CA LYS A 79 -15.56 -12.68 -15.89
C LYS A 79 -16.18 -13.87 -15.20
N SER A 80 -15.44 -14.57 -14.37
CA SER A 80 -15.86 -15.76 -13.65
C SER A 80 -15.03 -15.94 -12.39
N PHE A 81 -15.61 -16.63 -11.39
CA PHE A 81 -14.88 -17.05 -10.18
C PHE A 81 -13.63 -17.90 -10.50
N LYS A 82 -13.54 -18.48 -11.68
CA LYS A 82 -12.37 -19.23 -12.16
C LYS A 82 -11.15 -18.35 -12.40
N ASN A 83 -11.35 -17.03 -12.53
CA ASN A 83 -10.26 -16.07 -12.67
C ASN A 83 -9.60 -15.73 -11.32
N LEU A 84 -10.17 -16.20 -10.21
CA LEU A 84 -9.67 -15.98 -8.85
C LEU A 84 -8.91 -17.24 -8.35
N PRO A 85 -7.93 -17.11 -7.48
CA PRO A 85 -7.39 -15.85 -6.94
C PRO A 85 -6.37 -15.20 -7.89
N PHE A 86 -6.14 -13.91 -7.69
CA PHE A 86 -4.99 -13.20 -8.25
C PHE A 86 -4.62 -11.99 -7.39
N THR A 87 -3.38 -11.57 -7.49
CA THR A 87 -2.87 -10.37 -6.81
C THR A 87 -2.26 -9.43 -7.85
N MET A 88 -2.61 -8.16 -7.76
CA MET A 88 -1.97 -7.10 -8.54
C MET A 88 -1.20 -6.18 -7.60
N TYR A 89 -0.10 -5.61 -8.07
CA TYR A 89 0.66 -4.61 -7.33
C TYR A 89 1.18 -3.52 -8.24
N GLN A 90 1.57 -2.41 -7.64
CA GLN A 90 2.30 -1.35 -8.32
C GLN A 90 3.37 -0.76 -7.42
N ILE A 91 4.35 -0.11 -8.03
CA ILE A 91 5.30 0.77 -7.37
C ILE A 91 5.10 2.15 -7.98
N GLN A 92 4.51 3.08 -7.22
CA GLN A 92 4.05 4.36 -7.76
C GLN A 92 4.02 5.43 -6.69
N ASN A 93 4.15 6.69 -7.13
CA ASN A 93 3.98 7.84 -6.26
C ASN A 93 2.56 7.94 -5.71
N LYS A 94 2.47 8.27 -4.43
CA LYS A 94 1.24 8.59 -3.71
C LYS A 94 1.34 10.00 -3.16
N PHE A 95 0.17 10.57 -2.89
CA PHE A 95 0.06 11.94 -2.42
C PHE A 95 -0.85 12.00 -1.20
N ARG A 96 -0.33 12.56 -0.11
CA ARG A 96 -1.09 12.85 1.10
C ARG A 96 -0.78 14.26 1.55
N ASP A 97 -1.79 15.08 1.81
CA ASP A 97 -1.60 16.45 2.31
C ASP A 97 -1.25 16.42 3.80
N GLU A 98 -0.04 15.92 4.05
CA GLU A 98 0.52 15.80 5.40
C GLU A 98 0.64 17.18 6.04
N ALA A 99 -0.03 17.34 7.18
CA ALA A 99 -0.08 18.61 7.88
C ALA A 99 1.29 19.06 8.43
N ARG A 100 2.15 18.08 8.78
CA ARG A 100 3.47 18.33 9.39
C ARG A 100 4.55 17.46 8.76
N PRO A 101 4.99 17.75 7.53
CA PRO A 101 6.13 17.06 6.94
C PRO A 101 7.38 17.22 7.80
N ARG A 102 8.12 16.12 8.00
CA ARG A 102 9.31 16.10 8.86
C ARG A 102 10.16 14.85 8.60
N TYR A 103 11.34 14.81 9.21
CA TYR A 103 12.29 13.68 9.14
C TYR A 103 12.73 13.35 7.69
N GLY A 104 13.03 14.39 6.89
CA GLY A 104 13.54 14.22 5.53
C GLY A 104 12.53 13.52 4.62
N LEU A 105 12.81 12.28 4.23
CA LEU A 105 11.96 11.47 3.34
C LEU A 105 10.98 10.55 4.08
N ILE A 106 10.97 10.54 5.41
CA ILE A 106 10.13 9.62 6.18
C ILE A 106 8.67 10.09 6.19
N ARG A 107 8.44 11.40 6.37
CA ARG A 107 7.09 11.95 6.43
C ARG A 107 6.94 13.13 5.47
N VAL A 108 6.47 12.84 4.28
CA VAL A 108 6.39 13.77 3.13
C VAL A 108 5.01 13.75 2.49
N ARG A 109 4.73 14.70 1.61
CA ARG A 109 3.46 14.80 0.89
C ARG A 109 3.41 14.00 -0.40
N GLU A 110 4.57 13.73 -0.99
CA GLU A 110 4.73 12.87 -2.16
C GLU A 110 5.77 11.78 -1.84
N PHE A 111 5.41 10.53 -2.01
CA PHE A 111 6.28 9.38 -1.73
C PHE A 111 5.94 8.21 -2.64
N THR A 112 6.91 7.36 -2.88
CA THR A 112 6.68 6.12 -3.62
C THR A 112 6.21 5.03 -2.66
N MET A 113 5.14 4.34 -3.06
CA MET A 113 4.58 3.20 -2.34
C MET A 113 4.60 1.97 -3.25
N LYS A 114 4.96 0.82 -2.69
CA LYS A 114 4.52 -0.45 -3.22
C LYS A 114 3.19 -0.76 -2.56
N ASP A 115 2.14 -0.83 -3.33
CA ASP A 115 0.83 -1.27 -2.88
C ASP A 115 0.39 -2.50 -3.68
N ALA A 116 -0.18 -3.48 -2.99
CA ALA A 116 -0.64 -4.74 -3.56
C ALA A 116 -2.06 -5.07 -3.05
N TYR A 117 -2.85 -5.68 -3.92
CA TYR A 117 -4.25 -5.98 -3.69
C TYR A 117 -4.54 -7.39 -4.17
N SER A 118 -5.01 -8.25 -3.28
CA SER A 118 -5.45 -9.60 -3.63
C SER A 118 -6.96 -9.66 -3.82
N PHE A 119 -7.39 -10.57 -4.69
CA PHE A 119 -8.77 -10.84 -4.97
C PHE A 119 -8.97 -12.35 -4.88
N ASP A 120 -9.73 -12.78 -3.88
CA ASP A 120 -9.85 -14.16 -3.49
C ASP A 120 -11.31 -14.63 -3.58
N LYS A 121 -11.53 -15.95 -3.54
CA LYS A 121 -12.87 -16.54 -3.66
C LYS A 121 -13.62 -16.58 -2.34
N ASP A 122 -12.86 -16.77 -1.27
CA ASP A 122 -13.33 -17.02 0.09
C ASP A 122 -12.26 -16.61 1.12
N GLU A 123 -12.60 -16.70 2.39
CA GLU A 123 -11.71 -16.36 3.50
C GLU A 123 -10.43 -17.20 3.51
N LYS A 124 -10.52 -18.49 3.19
CA LYS A 124 -9.34 -19.35 3.11
C LYS A 124 -8.36 -18.88 2.03
N GLY A 125 -8.88 -18.48 0.86
CA GLY A 125 -8.06 -17.90 -0.21
C GLY A 125 -7.44 -16.58 0.22
N LEU A 126 -8.18 -15.76 0.95
CA LEU A 126 -7.68 -14.51 1.51
C LEU A 126 -6.51 -14.76 2.48
N ASP A 127 -6.65 -15.74 3.39
CA ASP A 127 -5.58 -16.11 4.33
C ASP A 127 -4.33 -16.58 3.58
N GLU A 128 -4.50 -17.43 2.56
CA GLU A 128 -3.39 -17.91 1.71
C GLU A 128 -2.69 -16.74 0.97
N SER A 129 -3.44 -15.77 0.49
CA SER A 129 -2.89 -14.56 -0.16
C SER A 129 -2.19 -13.66 0.84
N TYR A 130 -2.73 -13.50 2.04
CA TYR A 130 -2.10 -12.77 3.13
C TYR A 130 -0.76 -13.38 3.52
N ASP A 131 -0.72 -14.70 3.74
CA ASP A 131 0.51 -15.43 4.09
C ASP A 131 1.59 -15.28 3.01
N LYS A 132 1.21 -15.29 1.73
CA LYS A 132 2.16 -15.04 0.63
C LYS A 132 2.77 -13.65 0.72
N MET A 133 1.97 -12.62 0.97
CA MET A 133 2.45 -11.25 1.12
C MET A 133 3.29 -11.08 2.38
N PHE A 134 2.86 -11.67 3.49
CA PHE A 134 3.61 -11.68 4.75
C PHE A 134 5.01 -12.28 4.58
N ASN A 135 5.12 -13.42 3.91
CA ASN A 135 6.39 -14.06 3.62
C ASN A 135 7.25 -13.25 2.63
N ALA A 136 6.62 -12.67 1.60
CA ALA A 136 7.32 -11.77 0.67
C ALA A 136 7.94 -10.58 1.41
N TYR A 137 7.22 -9.97 2.35
CA TYR A 137 7.75 -8.85 3.16
C TYR A 137 8.94 -9.26 4.03
N LYS A 138 8.87 -10.43 4.66
CA LYS A 138 10.02 -10.95 5.43
C LYS A 138 11.28 -11.07 4.58
N ILE A 139 11.13 -11.58 3.35
CA ILE A 139 12.25 -11.71 2.41
C ILE A 139 12.73 -10.31 1.96
N ILE A 140 11.82 -9.42 1.60
CA ILE A 140 12.13 -8.05 1.16
C ILE A 140 12.94 -7.31 2.24
N PHE A 141 12.47 -7.26 3.48
CA PHE A 141 13.17 -6.56 4.57
C PHE A 141 14.49 -7.24 4.93
N GLY A 142 14.53 -8.57 4.91
CA GLY A 142 15.78 -9.32 5.09
C GLY A 142 16.82 -9.02 4.01
N ARG A 143 16.44 -8.96 2.74
CA ARG A 143 17.32 -8.58 1.62
C ARG A 143 17.81 -7.14 1.68
N MET A 144 17.01 -6.26 2.26
CA MET A 144 17.40 -4.86 2.49
C MET A 144 18.33 -4.70 3.71
N GLY A 145 18.48 -5.75 4.54
CA GLY A 145 19.26 -5.69 5.77
C GLY A 145 18.61 -4.79 6.85
N ILE A 146 17.29 -4.66 6.82
CA ILE A 146 16.53 -3.87 7.80
C ILE A 146 16.20 -4.76 8.99
N ASP A 147 16.59 -4.33 10.18
CA ASP A 147 16.13 -4.91 11.45
C ASP A 147 14.71 -4.43 11.73
N TYR A 148 13.78 -5.36 11.99
CA TYR A 148 12.36 -5.04 12.17
C TYR A 148 11.67 -5.98 13.17
N LYS A 149 10.57 -5.50 13.72
CA LYS A 149 9.59 -6.31 14.47
C LYS A 149 8.24 -6.29 13.76
N ILE A 150 7.50 -7.39 13.87
CA ILE A 150 6.14 -7.48 13.34
C ILE A 150 5.18 -7.24 14.50
N VAL A 151 4.34 -6.24 14.38
CA VAL A 151 3.43 -5.83 15.43
C VAL A 151 1.99 -5.77 14.92
N LYS A 152 1.04 -6.01 15.82
CA LYS A 152 -0.37 -5.75 15.52
C LYS A 152 -0.60 -4.25 15.43
N ALA A 153 -1.34 -3.83 14.42
CA ALA A 153 -1.63 -2.44 14.15
C ALA A 153 -3.14 -2.16 14.14
N ASP A 154 -3.49 -0.90 14.28
CA ASP A 154 -4.85 -0.41 14.04
C ASP A 154 -5.13 -0.39 12.54
N THR A 155 -6.32 -0.79 12.13
CA THR A 155 -6.73 -0.76 10.72
C THR A 155 -7.00 0.65 10.20
N GLY A 156 -7.20 1.62 11.08
CA GLY A 156 -7.37 3.04 10.76
C GLY A 156 -8.46 3.32 9.72
N ALA A 157 -8.19 4.30 8.86
CA ALA A 157 -9.09 4.67 7.76
C ALA A 157 -9.17 3.61 6.63
N MET A 158 -8.29 2.60 6.64
CA MET A 158 -8.28 1.51 5.65
C MET A 158 -9.38 0.49 5.92
N GLY A 159 -9.79 0.32 7.20
CA GLY A 159 -10.76 -0.69 7.63
C GLY A 159 -10.17 -2.10 7.63
N GLY A 160 -11.01 -3.10 7.91
CA GLY A 160 -10.61 -4.51 8.00
C GLY A 160 -10.60 -5.03 9.43
N LEU A 161 -10.37 -6.34 9.59
CA LEU A 161 -10.40 -7.02 10.89
C LEU A 161 -9.01 -7.24 11.49
N LEU A 162 -7.98 -7.31 10.66
CA LEU A 162 -6.60 -7.56 11.05
C LEU A 162 -5.68 -6.57 10.33
N SER A 163 -4.67 -6.10 11.05
CA SER A 163 -3.58 -5.32 10.50
C SER A 163 -2.30 -5.68 11.21
N GLU A 164 -1.22 -5.84 10.46
CA GLU A 164 0.12 -6.05 10.97
C GLU A 164 1.07 -5.07 10.29
N GLU A 165 2.07 -4.61 11.04
CA GLU A 165 3.10 -3.71 10.54
C GLU A 165 4.49 -4.30 10.76
N PHE A 166 5.32 -4.19 9.73
CA PHE A 166 6.75 -4.45 9.81
C PHE A 166 7.44 -3.15 10.24
N GLN A 167 7.68 -3.00 11.52
CA GLN A 167 8.25 -1.79 12.14
C GLN A 167 9.77 -1.87 12.14
N ALA A 168 10.44 -1.00 11.37
CA ALA A 168 11.90 -0.91 11.35
C ALA A 168 12.41 -0.34 12.68
N ILE A 169 13.39 -1.00 13.27
CA ILE A 169 14.01 -0.56 14.53
C ILE A 169 15.03 0.53 14.21
N THR A 170 14.83 1.73 14.73
CA THR A 170 15.70 2.88 14.49
C THR A 170 15.55 3.95 15.57
N ASP A 171 16.63 4.64 15.88
CA ASP A 171 16.66 5.73 16.87
C ASP A 171 15.92 7.00 16.38
N ILE A 172 15.65 7.11 15.09
CA ILE A 172 14.93 8.25 14.47
C ILE A 172 13.45 7.96 14.24
N GLY A 173 12.93 6.84 14.77
CA GLY A 173 11.53 6.46 14.67
C GLY A 173 10.60 7.40 15.45
N GLU A 174 9.33 7.46 15.05
CA GLU A 174 8.29 8.25 15.72
C GLU A 174 7.52 7.44 16.77
N ASP A 175 7.41 6.13 16.56
CA ASP A 175 6.58 5.24 17.37
C ASP A 175 7.42 4.41 18.33
N VAL A 176 6.81 4.01 19.45
CA VAL A 176 7.40 3.12 20.44
C VAL A 176 6.70 1.77 20.35
N VAL A 177 7.47 0.72 20.10
CA VAL A 177 6.98 -0.64 20.01
C VAL A 177 7.25 -1.36 21.33
N VAL A 178 6.25 -2.06 21.85
CA VAL A 178 6.37 -2.91 23.05
C VAL A 178 6.29 -4.37 22.61
N PHE A 179 7.26 -5.14 23.03
CA PHE A 179 7.31 -6.59 22.77
C PHE A 179 7.76 -7.35 24.01
N CYS A 180 7.50 -8.65 24.02
CA CYS A 180 7.81 -9.50 25.18
C CYS A 180 9.23 -10.06 25.08
N ASP A 181 10.01 -9.94 26.16
CA ASP A 181 11.38 -10.46 26.22
C ASP A 181 11.47 -11.99 26.14
N LYS A 182 10.35 -12.70 26.29
CA LYS A 182 10.32 -14.18 26.34
C LYS A 182 9.76 -14.83 25.09
N CYS A 183 8.85 -14.16 24.40
CA CYS A 183 8.14 -14.76 23.25
C CYS A 183 8.21 -13.90 21.98
N ASP A 184 8.96 -12.79 22.06
CA ASP A 184 9.19 -11.84 20.95
C ASP A 184 7.94 -11.17 20.37
#